data_359e8b3b50b3024c004879e895a98245
#
_entry.id   359e8b3b50b3024c004879e895a98245
#
_cell.length_a   1.000
_cell.length_b   1.000
_cell.length_c   1.000
_cell.angle_alpha   90.00
_cell.angle_beta   90.00
_cell.angle_gamma   90.00
#
_symmetry.space_group_name_H-M   'P 1'
#
loop_
_entity.id
_entity.type
_entity.pdbx_description
1 polymer ?
#
loop_
_entity_poly.entity_id
_entity_poly.type
_entity_poly.pdbx_seq_one_letter_code
_entity_poly.pdbx_strand_id
1 'polypeptide(L)'
;LKGNHDRMFTLFLGDPRAQDAGLRPDLSWLHPRLGGAATLASYGVRNAADRPAARVHADALAAVPPAHRDWLADLPVMHCAQGLCFVHAGVRPGVALEDQTETDLLWIRDPFLTDPCSHGPLIVHGHTAIDVPRHYGNRVNLDTGAAYGGPLSTAVFEGDEVFH
;
A
#
# COMPACT_ATOMS: atom_id res chain seq x y z
N LEU A 1 -8.00 1.04 -3.13
CA LEU A 1 -6.99 0.15 -3.72
C LEU A 1 -6.21 -0.56 -2.62
N LYS A 2 -5.64 -1.72 -2.95
CA LYS A 2 -4.74 -2.47 -2.07
C LYS A 2 -3.40 -1.75 -1.95
N GLY A 3 -2.93 -1.58 -0.72
CA GLY A 3 -1.57 -1.15 -0.42
C GLY A 3 -0.70 -2.33 0.04
N ASN A 4 0.61 -2.10 0.19
CA ASN A 4 1.53 -3.11 0.70
C ASN A 4 1.18 -3.56 2.14
N HIS A 5 0.67 -2.66 2.99
CA HIS A 5 0.23 -3.01 4.34
C HIS A 5 -1.04 -3.88 4.34
N ASP A 6 -1.97 -3.66 3.41
CA ASP A 6 -3.14 -4.53 3.23
C ASP A 6 -2.72 -5.94 2.80
N ARG A 7 -1.76 -6.03 1.84
CA ARG A 7 -1.21 -7.33 1.40
C ARG A 7 -0.50 -8.06 2.53
N MET A 8 0.36 -7.37 3.31
CA MET A 8 1.04 -7.97 4.46
C MET A 8 0.06 -8.47 5.51
N PHE A 9 -1.02 -7.71 5.77
CA PHE A 9 -2.07 -8.14 6.71
C PHE A 9 -2.79 -9.38 6.20
N THR A 10 -3.19 -9.41 4.92
CA THR A 10 -3.84 -10.57 4.31
C THR A 10 -2.93 -11.81 4.34
N LEU A 11 -1.65 -11.64 4.02
CA LEU A 11 -0.66 -12.72 4.09
C LEU A 11 -0.52 -13.27 5.52
N PHE A 12 -0.42 -12.38 6.52
CA PHE A 12 -0.34 -12.79 7.92
C PHE A 12 -1.58 -13.55 8.38
N LEU A 13 -2.78 -13.14 7.93
CA LEU A 13 -4.03 -13.86 8.25
C LEU A 13 -4.11 -15.23 7.56
N GLY A 14 -3.40 -15.43 6.46
CA GLY A 14 -3.29 -16.73 5.79
C GLY A 14 -2.26 -17.67 6.45
N ASP A 15 -1.05 -17.18 6.72
CA ASP A 15 0.03 -17.91 7.43
C ASP A 15 0.86 -16.90 8.25
N PRO A 16 1.01 -17.10 9.56
CA PRO A 16 1.80 -16.21 10.43
C PRO A 16 3.30 -16.16 10.07
N ARG A 17 3.77 -17.08 9.21
CA ARG A 17 5.14 -17.12 8.72
C ARG A 17 5.29 -16.55 7.31
N ALA A 18 4.18 -16.18 6.68
CA ALA A 18 4.21 -15.62 5.33
C ALA A 18 5.07 -14.36 5.29
N GLN A 19 5.93 -14.29 4.27
CA GLN A 19 6.79 -13.15 4.00
C GLN A 19 6.32 -12.46 2.73
N ASP A 20 6.10 -11.14 2.81
CA ASP A 20 5.80 -10.34 1.64
C ASP A 20 7.07 -10.19 0.76
N ALA A 21 6.93 -10.40 -0.55
CA ALA A 21 8.05 -10.37 -1.49
C ALA A 21 8.73 -8.97 -1.58
N GLY A 22 8.01 -7.89 -1.25
CA GLY A 22 8.57 -6.54 -1.20
C GLY A 22 9.17 -6.16 0.15
N LEU A 23 8.96 -6.96 1.19
CA LEU A 23 9.49 -6.69 2.52
C LEU A 23 10.89 -7.31 2.68
N ARG A 24 11.78 -6.59 3.36
CA ARG A 24 13.11 -7.10 3.72
C ARG A 24 12.98 -8.43 4.50
N PRO A 25 13.83 -9.45 4.20
CA PRO A 25 13.72 -10.78 4.82
C PRO A 25 13.89 -10.81 6.34
N ASP A 26 14.58 -9.81 6.90
CA ASP A 26 14.82 -9.68 8.34
C ASP A 26 13.65 -9.04 9.12
N LEU A 27 12.61 -8.61 8.43
CA LEU A 27 11.44 -7.97 9.02
C LEU A 27 10.20 -8.89 8.90
N SER A 28 9.42 -8.95 9.96
CA SER A 28 8.07 -9.53 9.92
C SER A 28 7.02 -8.41 9.92
N TRP A 29 5.81 -8.68 9.47
CA TRP A 29 4.72 -7.70 9.51
C TRP A 29 4.42 -7.18 10.92
N LEU A 30 4.67 -7.98 11.96
CA LEU A 30 4.51 -7.56 13.37
C LEU A 30 5.65 -6.67 13.87
N HIS A 31 6.71 -6.44 13.08
CA HIS A 31 7.79 -5.55 13.47
C HIS A 31 7.25 -4.12 13.77
N PRO A 32 7.71 -3.45 14.85
CA PRO A 32 7.16 -2.15 15.29
C PRO A 32 7.10 -1.06 14.20
N ARG A 33 8.06 -1.08 13.26
CA ARG A 33 8.11 -0.11 12.13
C ARG A 33 7.00 -0.30 11.09
N LEU A 34 6.30 -1.43 11.08
CA LEU A 34 5.33 -1.77 10.04
C LEU A 34 3.87 -1.57 10.48
N GLY A 35 3.65 -1.26 11.76
CA GLY A 35 2.31 -0.96 12.26
C GLY A 35 1.36 -2.17 12.39
N GLY A 36 1.77 -3.39 12.01
CA GLY A 36 0.92 -4.58 12.09
C GLY A 36 0.39 -4.86 13.51
N ALA A 37 1.24 -4.67 14.53
CA ALA A 37 0.82 -4.78 15.92
C ALA A 37 -0.24 -3.73 16.30
N ALA A 38 -0.14 -2.50 15.79
CA ALA A 38 -1.12 -1.44 16.01
C ALA A 38 -2.44 -1.77 15.29
N THR A 39 -2.37 -2.27 14.06
CA THR A 39 -3.55 -2.76 13.33
C THR A 39 -4.27 -3.86 14.12
N LEU A 40 -3.55 -4.85 14.64
CA LEU A 40 -4.15 -5.91 15.44
C LEU A 40 -4.71 -5.40 16.77
N ALA A 41 -4.08 -4.40 17.37
CA ALA A 41 -4.58 -3.78 18.60
C ALA A 41 -5.94 -3.10 18.39
N SER A 42 -6.21 -2.54 17.20
CA SER A 42 -7.53 -1.96 16.86
C SER A 42 -8.64 -3.02 16.78
N TYR A 43 -8.29 -4.29 16.59
CA TYR A 43 -9.18 -5.45 16.70
C TYR A 43 -9.19 -6.08 18.10
N GLY A 44 -8.48 -5.49 19.08
CA GLY A 44 -8.41 -6.01 20.46
C GLY A 44 -7.29 -7.01 20.71
N VAL A 45 -6.47 -7.36 19.72
CA VAL A 45 -5.32 -8.26 19.86
C VAL A 45 -4.11 -7.48 20.37
N ARG A 46 -3.84 -7.57 21.67
CA ARG A 46 -2.81 -6.76 22.36
C ARG A 46 -1.42 -7.43 22.34
N ASN A 47 -0.38 -6.60 22.46
CA ASN A 47 1.02 -7.02 22.60
C ASN A 47 1.47 -7.96 21.47
N ALA A 48 1.01 -7.71 20.23
CA ALA A 48 1.26 -8.59 19.11
C ALA A 48 2.75 -8.65 18.71
N ALA A 49 3.51 -7.56 18.93
CA ALA A 49 4.94 -7.53 18.65
C ALA A 49 5.79 -8.40 19.58
N ASP A 50 5.32 -8.65 20.81
CA ASP A 50 6.10 -9.31 21.88
C ASP A 50 5.67 -10.76 22.13
N ARG A 51 4.79 -11.29 21.28
CA ARG A 51 4.22 -12.63 21.43
C ARG A 51 4.60 -13.55 20.26
N PRO A 52 4.61 -14.87 20.46
CA PRO A 52 4.82 -15.81 19.36
C PRO A 52 3.79 -15.61 18.23
N ALA A 53 4.26 -15.44 16.98
CA ALA A 53 3.42 -15.11 15.84
C ALA A 53 2.22 -16.08 15.66
N ALA A 54 2.41 -17.37 15.91
CA ALA A 54 1.33 -18.37 15.80
C ALA A 54 0.19 -18.11 16.80
N ARG A 55 0.47 -17.62 18.01
CA ARG A 55 -0.56 -17.27 19.00
C ARG A 55 -1.27 -15.98 18.61
N VAL A 56 -0.51 -14.98 18.18
CA VAL A 56 -1.06 -13.72 17.67
C VAL A 56 -1.97 -13.97 16.47
N HIS A 57 -1.57 -14.85 15.55
CA HIS A 57 -2.36 -15.25 14.40
C HIS A 57 -3.69 -15.90 14.78
N ALA A 58 -3.69 -16.84 15.75
CA ALA A 58 -4.92 -17.46 16.23
C ALA A 58 -5.90 -16.43 16.80
N ASP A 59 -5.39 -15.48 17.63
CA ASP A 59 -6.20 -14.40 18.16
C ASP A 59 -6.70 -13.45 17.07
N ALA A 60 -5.86 -13.15 16.07
CA ALA A 60 -6.23 -12.31 14.93
C ALA A 60 -7.36 -12.95 14.09
N LEU A 61 -7.28 -14.25 13.83
CA LEU A 61 -8.34 -14.98 13.13
C LEU A 61 -9.68 -14.96 13.89
N ALA A 62 -9.63 -14.96 15.22
CA ALA A 62 -10.82 -14.87 16.05
C ALA A 62 -11.38 -13.43 16.13
N ALA A 63 -10.51 -12.42 16.09
CA ALA A 63 -10.88 -11.02 16.30
C ALA A 63 -11.25 -10.27 15.01
N VAL A 64 -10.59 -10.58 13.89
CA VAL A 64 -10.83 -9.89 12.61
C VAL A 64 -12.06 -10.47 11.94
N PRO A 65 -13.13 -9.67 11.72
CA PRO A 65 -14.35 -10.16 11.07
C PRO A 65 -14.09 -10.77 9.69
N PRO A 66 -14.77 -11.86 9.32
CA PRO A 66 -14.66 -12.44 7.97
C PRO A 66 -14.88 -11.41 6.85
N ALA A 67 -15.90 -10.55 6.98
CA ALA A 67 -16.19 -9.51 6.00
C ALA A 67 -15.01 -8.53 5.77
N HIS A 68 -14.21 -8.22 6.81
CA HIS A 68 -13.01 -7.40 6.64
C HIS A 68 -11.91 -8.13 5.88
N ARG A 69 -11.75 -9.44 6.16
CA ARG A 69 -10.77 -10.30 5.46
C ARG A 69 -11.11 -10.44 3.98
N ASP A 70 -12.38 -10.71 3.68
CA ASP A 70 -12.89 -10.86 2.31
C ASP A 70 -12.71 -9.53 1.55
N TRP A 71 -13.11 -8.41 2.15
CA TRP A 71 -12.93 -7.09 1.56
C TRP A 71 -11.48 -6.76 1.24
N LEU A 72 -10.55 -7.02 2.17
CA LEU A 72 -9.11 -6.80 1.96
C LEU A 72 -8.54 -7.69 0.84
N ALA A 73 -9.00 -8.94 0.76
CA ALA A 73 -8.58 -9.86 -0.28
C ALA A 73 -9.02 -9.38 -1.68
N ASP A 74 -10.23 -8.83 -1.78
CA ASP A 74 -10.86 -8.39 -3.03
C ASP A 74 -10.43 -6.98 -3.48
N LEU A 75 -9.63 -6.24 -2.70
CA LEU A 75 -9.16 -4.92 -3.10
C LEU A 75 -8.38 -4.97 -4.41
N PRO A 76 -8.76 -4.16 -5.43
CA PRO A 76 -7.98 -4.05 -6.65
C PRO A 76 -6.62 -3.39 -6.37
N VAL A 77 -5.59 -3.80 -7.09
CA VAL A 77 -4.23 -3.23 -6.96
C VAL A 77 -4.01 -1.99 -7.81
N MET A 78 -4.85 -1.80 -8.84
CA MET A 78 -4.78 -0.68 -9.78
C MET A 78 -6.18 -0.36 -10.29
N HIS A 79 -6.44 0.92 -10.58
CA HIS A 79 -7.67 1.36 -11.24
C HIS A 79 -7.32 2.47 -12.24
N CYS A 80 -7.63 2.26 -13.51
CA CYS A 80 -7.39 3.25 -14.57
C CYS A 80 -8.71 3.71 -15.18
N ALA A 81 -8.89 5.02 -15.28
CA ALA A 81 -10.08 5.66 -15.89
C ALA A 81 -9.72 7.07 -16.36
N GLN A 82 -10.29 7.49 -17.50
CA GLN A 82 -10.24 8.88 -17.99
C GLN A 82 -8.83 9.48 -18.06
N GLY A 83 -7.83 8.72 -18.53
CA GLY A 83 -6.44 9.18 -18.63
C GLY A 83 -5.64 9.18 -17.32
N LEU A 84 -6.25 8.77 -16.22
CA LEU A 84 -5.63 8.58 -14.91
C LEU A 84 -5.44 7.09 -14.61
N CYS A 85 -4.39 6.75 -13.86
CA CYS A 85 -4.21 5.41 -13.34
C CYS A 85 -3.78 5.49 -11.87
N PHE A 86 -4.63 4.99 -10.98
CA PHE A 86 -4.43 5.00 -9.54
C PHE A 86 -3.75 3.70 -9.12
N VAL A 87 -2.65 3.81 -8.38
CA VAL A 87 -1.90 2.68 -7.80
C VAL A 87 -1.40 3.06 -6.42
N HIS A 88 -1.02 2.07 -5.59
CA HIS A 88 -0.46 2.37 -4.27
C HIS A 88 0.93 3.00 -4.35
N ALA A 89 1.91 2.31 -4.95
CA ALA A 89 3.32 2.75 -4.94
C ALA A 89 3.78 3.37 -6.27
N GLY A 90 3.41 2.78 -7.40
CA GLY A 90 3.83 3.21 -8.73
C GLY A 90 3.77 2.07 -9.74
N VAL A 91 4.39 2.29 -10.90
CA VAL A 91 4.47 1.33 -11.99
C VAL A 91 5.94 1.13 -12.41
N ARG A 92 6.29 -0.05 -12.92
CA ARG A 92 7.62 -0.27 -13.49
C ARG A 92 7.74 0.40 -14.85
N PRO A 93 8.68 1.34 -15.02
CA PRO A 93 8.89 2.00 -16.32
C PRO A 93 9.21 1.01 -17.42
N GLY A 94 8.67 1.26 -18.62
CA GLY A 94 8.89 0.41 -19.80
C GLY A 94 8.11 -0.90 -19.83
N VAL A 95 7.26 -1.16 -18.83
CA VAL A 95 6.35 -2.31 -18.77
C VAL A 95 4.92 -1.81 -18.96
N ALA A 96 4.14 -2.48 -19.82
CA ALA A 96 2.74 -2.14 -20.05
C ALA A 96 1.92 -2.27 -18.73
N LEU A 97 0.85 -1.48 -18.58
CA LEU A 97 0.09 -1.45 -17.33
C LEU A 97 -0.56 -2.81 -17.02
N GLU A 98 -1.01 -3.52 -18.03
CA GLU A 98 -1.57 -4.87 -17.93
C GLU A 98 -0.54 -5.95 -17.53
N ASP A 99 0.74 -5.68 -17.74
CA ASP A 99 1.84 -6.61 -17.44
C ASP A 99 2.58 -6.26 -16.12
N GLN A 100 2.10 -5.24 -15.40
CA GLN A 100 2.68 -4.85 -14.11
C GLN A 100 2.55 -5.96 -13.05
N THR A 101 3.60 -6.21 -12.30
CA THR A 101 3.51 -7.14 -11.18
C THR A 101 2.84 -6.48 -9.96
N GLU A 102 2.06 -7.25 -9.20
CA GLU A 102 1.48 -6.75 -7.95
C GLU A 102 2.57 -6.21 -7.01
N THR A 103 3.73 -6.83 -6.96
CA THR A 103 4.84 -6.37 -6.11
C THR A 103 5.34 -4.99 -6.51
N ASP A 104 5.46 -4.70 -7.80
CA ASP A 104 5.84 -3.35 -8.25
C ASP A 104 4.74 -2.34 -7.90
N LEU A 105 3.48 -2.63 -8.20
CA LEU A 105 2.36 -1.74 -7.89
C LEU A 105 2.26 -1.38 -6.41
N LEU A 106 2.69 -2.27 -5.50
CA LEU A 106 2.58 -2.10 -4.05
C LEU A 106 3.87 -1.61 -3.36
N TRP A 107 5.05 -1.74 -3.99
CA TRP A 107 6.33 -1.50 -3.30
C TRP A 107 7.33 -0.63 -4.06
N ILE A 108 7.15 -0.43 -5.37
CA ILE A 108 8.17 0.24 -6.18
C ILE A 108 8.47 1.64 -5.65
N ARG A 109 9.75 1.99 -5.67
CA ARG A 109 10.27 3.34 -5.54
C ARG A 109 11.08 3.66 -6.80
N ASP A 110 12.40 3.51 -6.76
CA ASP A 110 13.19 3.59 -7.97
C ASP A 110 13.09 2.28 -8.79
N PRO A 111 13.09 2.39 -10.12
CA PRO A 111 13.30 3.59 -10.93
C PRO A 111 12.05 4.49 -11.16
N PHE A 112 10.84 4.10 -10.73
CA PHE A 112 9.62 4.86 -10.99
C PHE A 112 9.68 6.32 -10.54
N LEU A 113 10.21 6.58 -9.34
CA LEU A 113 10.23 7.93 -8.76
C LEU A 113 11.17 8.89 -9.53
N THR A 114 12.14 8.35 -10.25
CA THR A 114 13.17 9.12 -10.99
C THR A 114 13.00 9.09 -12.49
N ASP A 115 12.12 8.23 -13.03
CA ASP A 115 11.86 8.13 -14.46
C ASP A 115 11.00 9.32 -14.96
N PRO A 116 11.50 10.11 -15.95
CA PRO A 116 10.74 11.21 -16.53
C PRO A 116 9.79 10.79 -17.66
N CYS A 117 9.86 9.54 -18.11
CA CYS A 117 9.09 9.09 -19.27
C CYS A 117 7.59 8.98 -18.97
N SER A 118 6.77 9.15 -20.01
CA SER A 118 5.33 8.91 -19.91
C SER A 118 5.05 7.41 -19.71
N HIS A 119 4.11 7.11 -18.82
CA HIS A 119 3.59 5.76 -18.60
C HIS A 119 2.25 5.50 -19.34
N GLY A 120 1.87 6.41 -20.27
CA GLY A 120 0.57 6.46 -20.91
C GLY A 120 -0.36 7.39 -20.14
N PRO A 121 -1.18 6.90 -19.19
CA PRO A 121 -1.97 7.76 -18.32
C PRO A 121 -1.10 8.46 -17.26
N LEU A 122 -1.66 9.51 -16.63
CA LEU A 122 -1.08 10.13 -15.44
C LEU A 122 -1.20 9.16 -14.25
N ILE A 123 -0.07 8.80 -13.65
CA ILE A 123 -0.05 7.87 -12.50
C ILE A 123 -0.28 8.64 -11.20
N VAL A 124 -1.35 8.28 -10.47
CA VAL A 124 -1.66 8.84 -9.15
C VAL A 124 -1.28 7.82 -8.08
N HIS A 125 -0.38 8.21 -7.17
CA HIS A 125 0.21 7.26 -6.23
C HIS A 125 0.52 7.86 -4.85
N GLY A 126 0.92 6.99 -3.90
CA GLY A 126 1.41 7.31 -2.56
C GLY A 126 2.67 6.52 -2.21
N HIS A 127 2.66 5.81 -1.07
CA HIS A 127 3.69 4.88 -0.56
C HIS A 127 5.03 5.53 -0.19
N THR A 128 5.43 6.58 -0.85
CA THR A 128 6.66 7.32 -0.57
C THR A 128 6.28 8.72 -0.13
N ALA A 129 6.27 8.93 1.19
CA ALA A 129 5.81 10.18 1.78
C ALA A 129 6.66 11.38 1.34
N ILE A 130 5.97 12.49 1.09
CA ILE A 130 6.52 13.81 0.75
C ILE A 130 5.86 14.87 1.62
N ASP A 131 6.44 16.07 1.69
CA ASP A 131 5.92 17.13 2.57
C ASP A 131 4.58 17.71 2.08
N VAL A 132 4.42 17.86 0.77
CA VAL A 132 3.21 18.39 0.13
C VAL A 132 2.90 17.60 -1.14
N PRO A 133 1.61 17.45 -1.54
CA PRO A 133 1.25 16.80 -2.79
C PRO A 133 1.98 17.42 -3.98
N ARG A 134 2.41 16.60 -4.93
CA ARG A 134 3.23 17.10 -6.04
C ARG A 134 2.95 16.39 -7.35
N HIS A 135 2.81 17.21 -8.40
CA HIS A 135 2.76 16.78 -9.79
C HIS A 135 4.17 16.82 -10.40
N TYR A 136 4.57 15.72 -11.06
CA TYR A 136 5.91 15.55 -11.66
C TYR A 136 5.90 15.48 -13.20
N GLY A 137 4.75 15.77 -13.82
CA GLY A 137 4.56 15.67 -15.27
C GLY A 137 3.93 14.33 -15.69
N ASN A 138 4.54 13.21 -15.31
CA ASN A 138 4.07 11.86 -15.60
C ASN A 138 3.34 11.17 -14.44
N ARG A 139 3.38 11.74 -13.25
CA ARG A 139 2.77 11.20 -12.03
C ARG A 139 2.41 12.30 -11.02
N VAL A 140 1.48 11.97 -10.13
CA VAL A 140 1.11 12.78 -8.97
C VAL A 140 1.31 11.95 -7.71
N ASN A 141 2.08 12.45 -6.74
CA ASN A 141 2.20 11.85 -5.42
C ASN A 141 1.32 12.61 -4.42
N LEU A 142 0.41 11.89 -3.75
CA LEU A 142 -0.51 12.42 -2.76
C LEU A 142 -0.18 12.00 -1.32
N ASP A 143 0.87 11.20 -1.10
CA ASP A 143 1.23 10.71 0.23
C ASP A 143 1.97 11.79 1.01
N THR A 144 1.31 12.37 1.97
CA THR A 144 1.87 13.37 2.89
C THR A 144 2.10 12.82 4.30
N GLY A 145 2.24 11.49 4.41
CA GLY A 145 2.65 10.83 5.64
C GLY A 145 1.58 10.80 6.73
N ALA A 146 0.30 10.72 6.38
CA ALA A 146 -0.80 10.71 7.35
C ALA A 146 -0.63 9.61 8.42
N ALA A 147 -0.12 8.44 8.05
CA ALA A 147 0.18 7.35 8.98
C ALA A 147 1.28 7.68 10.01
N TYR A 148 2.07 8.72 9.75
CA TYR A 148 3.15 9.22 10.62
C TYR A 148 2.79 10.56 11.29
N GLY A 149 1.51 10.95 11.24
CA GLY A 149 1.03 12.21 11.81
C GLY A 149 1.09 13.41 10.87
N GLY A 150 1.43 13.20 9.61
CA GLY A 150 1.30 14.21 8.56
C GLY A 150 -0.17 14.45 8.16
N PRO A 151 -0.45 15.44 7.30
CA PRO A 151 -1.80 15.68 6.82
C PRO A 151 -2.30 14.54 5.93
N LEU A 152 -3.61 14.32 5.92
CA LEU A 152 -4.27 13.46 4.94
C LEU A 152 -4.65 14.31 3.72
N SER A 153 -3.91 14.15 2.63
CA SER A 153 -4.11 14.90 1.41
C SER A 153 -5.21 14.31 0.53
N THR A 154 -5.94 15.18 -0.15
CA THR A 154 -6.98 14.81 -1.12
C THR A 154 -6.76 15.61 -2.40
N ALA A 155 -6.98 15.00 -3.55
CA ALA A 155 -6.97 15.67 -4.84
C ALA A 155 -8.31 15.50 -5.55
N VAL A 156 -8.70 16.54 -6.29
CA VAL A 156 -9.83 16.50 -7.21
C VAL A 156 -9.28 16.62 -8.62
N PHE A 157 -9.70 15.72 -9.51
CA PHE A 157 -9.34 15.71 -10.91
C PHE A 157 -10.54 16.11 -11.75
N GLU A 158 -10.45 17.23 -12.47
CA GLU A 158 -11.49 17.73 -13.37
C GLU A 158 -10.90 17.93 -14.76
N GLY A 159 -11.19 17.01 -15.70
CA GLY A 159 -10.54 16.99 -17.00
C GLY A 159 -9.01 16.80 -16.83
N ASP A 160 -8.23 17.74 -17.43
CA ASP A 160 -6.77 17.72 -17.34
C ASP A 160 -6.20 18.51 -16.15
N GLU A 161 -7.07 19.09 -15.31
CA GLU A 161 -6.66 19.87 -14.13
C GLU A 161 -6.64 19.02 -12.86
N VAL A 162 -5.66 19.29 -11.99
CA VAL A 162 -5.48 18.63 -10.69
C VAL A 162 -5.49 19.68 -9.59
N PHE A 163 -6.41 19.54 -8.65
CA PHE A 163 -6.55 20.40 -7.47
C PHE A 163 -6.20 19.61 -6.20
N HIS A 164 -5.38 20.16 -5.30
CA HIS A 164 -4.95 19.51 -4.06
C HIS A 164 -4.67 20.54 -2.96
#